data_8d0093cbfdf9385ce3875e7c8509aa4c
#
_entry.id   8d0093cbfdf9385ce3875e7c8509aa4c
#
_cell.length_a   1.000
_cell.length_b   1.000
_cell.length_c   1.000
_cell.angle_alpha   90.00
_cell.angle_beta   90.00
_cell.angle_gamma   90.00
#
_symmetry.space_group_name_H-M   'P 1'
#
loop_
_entity.id
_entity.type
_entity.pdbx_description
1 polymer ?
#
loop_
_entity_poly.entity_id
_entity_poly.type
_entity_poly.pdbx_seq_one_letter_code
_entity_poly.pdbx_strand_id
1 'polypeptide(L)'
;LLFYYPLLSGKVLFQSDIRQYDGMSRQLKDYRAQTGEETYWIDNAFGGMPTYQLGAKYPADFLSPIYSFFRILPRPAHILFIYLLGFYLLMTVLKFPWQIGLFGSMAFGFSTYLLIILQVGHNTKALAISFIPFVIAGMLLLFRKQWFWGFILTSLSFAMQIRSNHYQHQSSVLNILSTSIALGVYNII
;
A
#
# COMPACT_ATOMS: atom_id res chain seq x y z
N LEU A 1 -9.16 -8.07 13.53
CA LEU A 1 -9.60 -7.12 14.57
C LEU A 1 -9.13 -7.56 15.96
N LEU A 2 -9.28 -8.84 16.35
CA LEU A 2 -8.85 -9.33 17.69
C LEU A 2 -7.36 -9.09 17.95
N PHE A 3 -6.48 -9.24 16.94
CA PHE A 3 -5.05 -9.00 17.08
C PHE A 3 -4.73 -7.54 17.48
N TYR A 4 -5.52 -6.58 17.02
CA TYR A 4 -5.40 -5.17 17.37
C TYR A 4 -6.49 -4.68 18.31
N TYR A 5 -7.01 -5.54 19.18
CA TYR A 5 -8.04 -5.18 20.16
C TYR A 5 -7.71 -3.89 20.96
N PRO A 6 -6.46 -3.66 21.42
CA PRO A 6 -6.15 -2.42 22.14
C PRO A 6 -6.39 -1.14 21.32
N LEU A 7 -6.28 -1.19 19.98
CA LEU A 7 -6.56 -0.04 19.12
C LEU A 7 -8.05 0.29 19.07
N LEU A 8 -8.92 -0.73 19.19
CA LEU A 8 -10.37 -0.54 19.23
C LEU A 8 -10.82 0.10 20.55
N SER A 9 -10.02 -0.02 21.61
CA SER A 9 -10.25 0.64 22.90
C SER A 9 -9.61 2.04 23.00
N GLY A 10 -9.22 2.64 21.86
CA GLY A 10 -8.67 3.98 21.79
C GLY A 10 -7.18 4.09 22.12
N LYS A 11 -6.48 2.99 22.33
CA LYS A 11 -5.02 2.99 22.52
C LYS A 11 -4.33 3.19 21.17
N VAL A 12 -3.21 3.90 21.15
CA VAL A 12 -2.41 4.15 19.96
C VAL A 12 -1.15 3.28 20.01
N LEU A 13 -0.84 2.62 18.93
CA LEU A 13 0.41 1.88 18.81
C LEU A 13 1.58 2.89 18.71
N PHE A 14 2.58 2.71 19.57
CA PHE A 14 3.81 3.48 19.47
C PHE A 14 4.61 3.02 18.25
N GLN A 15 4.87 3.95 17.32
CA GLN A 15 5.63 3.70 16.10
C GLN A 15 6.76 4.74 16.00
N SER A 16 8.01 4.28 16.06
CA SER A 16 9.19 5.16 16.05
C SER A 16 9.27 6.03 14.78
N ASP A 17 8.97 5.44 13.63
CA ASP A 17 9.03 6.13 12.35
C ASP A 17 7.98 7.23 12.21
N ILE A 18 6.81 7.04 12.84
CA ILE A 18 5.78 8.08 12.84
C ILE A 18 6.25 9.31 13.61
N ARG A 19 6.98 9.13 14.72
CA ARG A 19 7.57 10.26 15.45
C ARG A 19 8.61 11.00 14.62
N GLN A 20 9.49 10.29 13.91
CA GLN A 20 10.46 10.91 13.02
C GLN A 20 9.76 11.66 11.88
N TYR A 21 8.75 11.03 11.28
CA TYR A 21 7.91 11.67 10.27
C TYR A 21 7.23 12.94 10.81
N ASP A 22 6.68 12.91 12.01
CA ASP A 22 6.03 14.08 12.61
C ASP A 22 7.01 15.22 12.84
N GLY A 23 8.25 14.92 13.28
CA GLY A 23 9.33 15.90 13.40
C GLY A 23 9.71 16.53 12.05
N MET A 24 9.97 15.70 11.04
CA MET A 24 10.35 16.17 9.70
C MET A 24 9.22 16.94 9.00
N SER A 25 7.97 16.50 9.16
CA SER A 25 6.81 17.13 8.51
C SER A 25 6.29 18.39 9.22
N ARG A 26 6.91 18.80 10.34
CA ARG A 26 6.42 19.91 11.14
C ARG A 26 6.37 21.21 10.36
N GLN A 27 7.46 21.59 9.70
CA GLN A 27 7.51 22.82 8.90
C GLN A 27 6.44 22.85 7.79
N LEU A 28 6.22 21.72 7.10
CA LEU A 28 5.14 21.60 6.11
C LEU A 28 3.76 21.83 6.75
N LYS A 29 3.51 21.24 7.93
CA LYS A 29 2.24 21.38 8.65
C LYS A 29 2.02 22.82 9.12
N ASP A 30 3.07 23.45 9.66
CA ASP A 30 3.03 24.84 10.17
C ASP A 30 2.82 25.82 9.00
N TYR A 31 3.51 25.65 7.88
CA TYR A 31 3.32 26.46 6.67
C TYR A 31 1.88 26.38 6.16
N ARG A 32 1.35 25.16 6.05
CA ARG A 32 -0.05 24.95 5.65
C ARG A 32 -1.05 25.58 6.61
N ALA A 33 -0.78 25.53 7.91
CA ALA A 33 -1.64 26.14 8.92
C ALA A 33 -1.65 27.66 8.87
N GLN A 34 -0.52 28.29 8.50
CA GLN A 34 -0.36 29.75 8.44
C GLN A 34 -0.86 30.36 7.13
N THR A 35 -0.61 29.69 6.00
CA THR A 35 -0.86 30.25 4.65
C THR A 35 -2.08 29.64 3.98
N GLY A 36 -2.51 28.45 4.39
CA GLY A 36 -3.53 27.66 3.67
C GLY A 36 -3.01 26.98 2.41
N GLU A 37 -1.74 27.19 2.05
CA GLU A 37 -1.09 26.69 0.84
C GLU A 37 -0.19 25.49 1.13
N GLU A 38 0.20 24.74 0.08
CA GLU A 38 1.18 23.67 0.18
C GLU A 38 2.58 24.20 -0.17
N THR A 39 3.60 23.80 0.62
CA THR A 39 5.00 23.94 0.19
C THR A 39 5.53 22.60 -0.27
N TYR A 40 6.30 22.61 -1.36
CA TYR A 40 6.91 21.39 -1.91
C TYR A 40 8.40 21.25 -1.51
N TRP A 41 8.87 22.13 -0.62
CA TRP A 41 10.20 22.11 -0.06
C TRP A 41 10.18 22.47 1.42
N ILE A 42 11.07 21.85 2.23
CA ILE A 42 11.31 22.17 3.63
C ILE A 42 12.82 22.24 3.88
N ASP A 43 13.21 23.06 4.87
CA ASP A 43 14.63 23.29 5.24
C ASP A 43 14.99 22.66 6.59
N ASN A 44 14.00 22.23 7.38
CA ASN A 44 14.20 21.72 8.74
C ASN A 44 14.73 20.28 8.81
N ALA A 45 14.95 19.62 7.69
CA ALA A 45 15.46 18.25 7.65
C ALA A 45 16.53 18.10 6.56
N PHE A 46 17.64 17.45 6.87
CA PHE A 46 18.73 17.09 5.94
C PHE A 46 19.33 18.27 5.14
N GLY A 47 19.23 19.51 5.66
CA GLY A 47 19.68 20.71 4.95
C GLY A 47 18.77 21.14 3.79
N GLY A 48 17.58 20.59 3.74
CA GLY A 48 16.56 20.85 2.73
C GLY A 48 16.14 19.56 1.98
N MET A 49 14.82 19.34 1.86
CA MET A 49 14.29 18.20 1.12
C MET A 49 12.91 18.49 0.53
N PRO A 50 12.55 17.82 -0.57
CA PRO A 50 11.21 17.92 -1.15
C PRO A 50 10.16 17.21 -0.27
N THR A 51 8.95 17.77 -0.19
CA THR A 51 7.87 17.35 0.72
C THR A 51 7.02 16.19 0.21
N TYR A 52 7.25 15.69 -1.00
CA TYR A 52 6.45 14.60 -1.58
C TYR A 52 6.45 13.32 -0.72
N GLN A 53 7.54 13.06 0.03
CA GLN A 53 7.62 11.94 0.99
C GLN A 53 7.02 12.28 2.36
N LEU A 54 6.74 13.54 2.64
CA LEU A 54 6.27 14.05 3.93
C LEU A 54 4.77 14.36 3.94
N GLY A 55 4.02 13.85 2.96
CA GLY A 55 2.57 14.01 2.92
C GLY A 55 2.09 15.32 2.34
N ALA A 56 2.83 15.90 1.38
CA ALA A 56 2.33 16.99 0.55
C ALA A 56 1.01 16.58 -0.11
N LYS A 57 0.07 17.52 -0.16
CA LYS A 57 -1.23 17.29 -0.81
C LYS A 57 -1.16 17.78 -2.25
N TYR A 58 -1.81 17.04 -3.12
CA TYR A 58 -1.91 17.37 -4.55
C TYR A 58 -3.38 17.59 -4.91
N PRO A 59 -3.70 18.64 -5.69
CA PRO A 59 -5.09 18.98 -6.01
C PRO A 59 -5.84 17.90 -6.80
N ALA A 60 -5.12 17.04 -7.53
CA ALA A 60 -5.70 16.00 -8.39
C ALA A 60 -5.53 14.58 -7.83
N ASP A 61 -5.63 14.37 -6.52
CA ASP A 61 -5.56 13.02 -5.91
C ASP A 61 -6.90 12.29 -6.04
N PHE A 62 -7.20 11.77 -7.22
CA PHE A 62 -8.41 11.00 -7.51
C PHE A 62 -8.49 9.66 -6.75
N LEU A 63 -7.37 9.17 -6.22
CA LEU A 63 -7.32 7.92 -5.46
C LEU A 63 -7.63 8.13 -3.97
N SER A 64 -7.70 9.36 -3.51
CA SER A 64 -7.97 9.69 -2.11
C SER A 64 -9.27 9.09 -1.57
N PRO A 65 -10.41 9.13 -2.28
CA PRO A 65 -11.64 8.50 -1.81
C PRO A 65 -11.52 6.98 -1.64
N ILE A 66 -10.86 6.31 -2.59
CA ILE A 66 -10.63 4.86 -2.55
C ILE A 66 -9.72 4.50 -1.38
N TYR A 67 -8.65 5.26 -1.18
CA TYR A 67 -7.77 5.06 -0.05
C TYR A 67 -8.47 5.30 1.30
N SER A 68 -9.36 6.30 1.35
CA SER A 68 -10.14 6.61 2.56
C SER A 68 -11.07 5.47 2.93
N PHE A 69 -11.64 4.76 1.95
CA PHE A 69 -12.44 3.56 2.20
C PHE A 69 -11.64 2.47 2.94
N PHE A 70 -10.40 2.21 2.54
CA PHE A 70 -9.55 1.25 3.25
C PHE A 70 -9.15 1.72 4.66
N ARG A 71 -9.19 3.02 4.94
CA ARG A 71 -8.84 3.62 6.24
C ARG A 71 -9.97 3.65 7.26
N ILE A 72 -11.08 2.98 7.02
CA ILE A 72 -12.18 2.84 7.99
C ILE A 72 -11.68 2.20 9.29
N LEU A 73 -10.74 1.27 9.19
CA LEU A 73 -10.08 0.68 10.36
C LEU A 73 -8.93 1.56 10.87
N PRO A 74 -8.69 1.59 12.20
CA PRO A 74 -7.58 2.34 12.77
C PRO A 74 -6.21 1.81 12.30
N ARG A 75 -5.19 2.68 12.29
CA ARG A 75 -3.81 2.27 11.98
C ARG A 75 -3.24 1.40 13.09
N PRO A 76 -2.49 0.33 12.78
CA PRO A 76 -2.17 -0.22 11.45
C PRO A 76 -3.14 -1.31 10.97
N ALA A 77 -4.26 -1.54 11.67
CA ALA A 77 -5.20 -2.64 11.38
C ALA A 77 -5.74 -2.63 9.94
N HIS A 78 -5.93 -1.44 9.34
CA HIS A 78 -6.37 -1.33 7.95
C HIS A 78 -5.34 -1.93 6.97
N ILE A 79 -4.03 -1.78 7.21
CA ILE A 79 -3.00 -2.35 6.33
C ILE A 79 -2.99 -3.87 6.45
N LEU A 80 -3.11 -4.39 7.68
CA LEU A 80 -3.24 -5.84 7.88
C LEU A 80 -4.47 -6.38 7.15
N PHE A 81 -5.60 -5.67 7.20
CA PHE A 81 -6.80 -6.06 6.45
C PHE A 81 -6.55 -6.13 4.95
N ILE A 82 -5.83 -5.15 4.38
CA ILE A 82 -5.47 -5.15 2.95
C ILE A 82 -4.55 -6.33 2.61
N TYR A 83 -3.60 -6.69 3.48
CA TYR A 83 -2.77 -7.89 3.31
C TYR A 83 -3.62 -9.16 3.18
N LEU A 84 -4.53 -9.34 4.14
CA LEU A 84 -5.40 -10.51 4.17
C LEU A 84 -6.31 -10.57 2.93
N LEU A 85 -6.95 -9.45 2.61
CA LEU A 85 -7.85 -9.34 1.47
C LEU A 85 -7.14 -9.58 0.13
N GLY A 86 -5.97 -8.96 -0.06
CA GLY A 86 -5.20 -9.07 -1.29
C GLY A 86 -4.74 -10.49 -1.56
N PHE A 87 -4.20 -11.15 -0.53
CA PHE A 87 -3.74 -12.53 -0.69
C PHE A 87 -4.91 -13.51 -0.85
N TYR A 88 -6.01 -13.29 -0.13
CA TYR A 88 -7.22 -14.10 -0.30
C TYR A 88 -7.78 -13.98 -1.74
N LEU A 89 -7.83 -12.76 -2.28
CA LEU A 89 -8.24 -12.54 -3.67
C LEU A 89 -7.31 -13.25 -4.66
N LEU A 90 -6.00 -13.17 -4.45
CA LEU A 90 -5.03 -13.90 -5.27
C LEU A 90 -5.28 -15.41 -5.25
N MET A 91 -5.50 -15.99 -4.08
CA MET A 91 -5.79 -17.42 -3.95
C MET A 91 -7.11 -17.80 -4.64
N THR A 92 -8.13 -16.93 -4.56
CA THR A 92 -9.41 -17.10 -5.27
C THR A 92 -9.21 -17.07 -6.79
N VAL A 93 -8.42 -16.12 -7.29
CA VAL A 93 -8.07 -16.06 -8.73
C VAL A 93 -7.31 -17.31 -9.15
N LEU A 94 -6.43 -17.85 -8.30
CA LEU A 94 -5.73 -19.12 -8.55
C LEU A 94 -6.65 -20.35 -8.46
N LYS A 95 -7.94 -20.17 -8.12
CA LYS A 95 -8.95 -21.22 -7.98
C LYS A 95 -8.70 -22.22 -6.85
N PHE A 96 -8.00 -21.80 -5.79
CA PHE A 96 -7.90 -22.59 -4.57
C PHE A 96 -9.23 -22.59 -3.80
N PRO A 97 -9.56 -23.68 -3.07
CA PRO A 97 -10.70 -23.71 -2.17
C PRO A 97 -10.63 -22.58 -1.15
N TRP A 98 -11.76 -22.06 -0.73
CA TRP A 98 -11.83 -20.91 0.18
C TRP A 98 -11.08 -21.14 1.51
N GLN A 99 -11.06 -22.38 2.01
CA GLN A 99 -10.34 -22.74 3.25
C GLN A 99 -8.82 -22.54 3.09
N ILE A 100 -8.25 -23.01 1.97
CA ILE A 100 -6.84 -22.85 1.62
C ILE A 100 -6.54 -21.36 1.38
N GLY A 101 -7.44 -20.66 0.70
CA GLY A 101 -7.34 -19.22 0.50
C GLY A 101 -7.30 -18.44 1.81
N LEU A 102 -8.17 -18.78 2.76
CA LEU A 102 -8.21 -18.16 4.08
C LEU A 102 -6.92 -18.45 4.87
N PHE A 103 -6.50 -19.71 4.93
CA PHE A 103 -5.28 -20.11 5.62
C PHE A 103 -4.03 -19.42 5.03
N GLY A 104 -3.91 -19.41 3.70
CA GLY A 104 -2.81 -18.74 2.99
C GLY A 104 -2.79 -17.24 3.24
N SER A 105 -3.96 -16.57 3.24
CA SER A 105 -4.05 -15.15 3.54
C SER A 105 -3.62 -14.83 4.97
N MET A 106 -4.01 -15.67 5.93
CA MET A 106 -3.56 -15.54 7.32
C MET A 106 -2.04 -15.75 7.44
N ALA A 107 -1.50 -16.80 6.81
CA ALA A 107 -0.06 -17.07 6.81
C ALA A 107 0.75 -15.90 6.20
N PHE A 108 0.26 -15.30 5.12
CA PHE A 108 0.86 -14.12 4.53
C PHE A 108 0.75 -12.90 5.45
N GLY A 109 -0.47 -12.51 5.86
CA GLY A 109 -0.71 -11.29 6.62
C GLY A 109 -0.09 -11.29 8.01
N PHE A 110 0.01 -12.46 8.66
CA PHE A 110 0.64 -12.63 9.97
C PHE A 110 2.10 -13.07 9.89
N SER A 111 2.74 -13.01 8.70
CA SER A 111 4.16 -13.29 8.61
C SER A 111 4.97 -12.31 9.48
N THR A 112 6.01 -12.80 10.11
CA THR A 112 6.84 -12.03 11.06
C THR A 112 7.34 -10.73 10.45
N TYR A 113 7.80 -10.76 9.21
CA TYR A 113 8.29 -9.58 8.52
C TYR A 113 7.23 -8.48 8.37
N LEU A 114 6.01 -8.86 7.94
CA LEU A 114 4.92 -7.89 7.76
C LEU A 114 4.46 -7.29 9.10
N LEU A 115 4.44 -8.08 10.16
CA LEU A 115 4.10 -7.58 11.49
C LEU A 115 5.18 -6.63 12.04
N ILE A 116 6.47 -6.93 11.83
CA ILE A 116 7.56 -6.06 12.25
C ILE A 116 7.49 -4.71 11.56
N ILE A 117 7.30 -4.65 10.24
CA ILE A 117 7.22 -3.37 9.52
C ILE A 117 6.00 -2.54 9.92
N LEU A 118 4.89 -3.18 10.30
CA LEU A 118 3.72 -2.49 10.85
C LEU A 118 4.01 -1.95 12.26
N GLN A 119 4.72 -2.69 13.09
CA GLN A 119 5.05 -2.28 14.46
C GLN A 119 6.02 -1.08 14.48
N VAL A 120 7.03 -1.10 13.64
CA VAL A 120 8.03 0.00 13.53
C VAL A 120 7.40 1.27 12.95
N GLY A 121 6.39 1.14 12.08
CA GLY A 121 5.70 2.28 11.46
C GLY A 121 6.11 2.56 10.02
N HIS A 122 6.77 1.64 9.34
CA HIS A 122 7.05 1.72 7.90
C HIS A 122 5.76 1.59 7.06
N ASN A 123 4.79 2.45 7.32
CA ASN A 123 3.44 2.34 6.77
C ASN A 123 3.40 2.48 5.24
N THR A 124 4.24 3.32 4.65
CA THR A 124 4.35 3.46 3.18
C THR A 124 4.84 2.18 2.53
N LYS A 125 5.87 1.55 3.11
CA LYS A 125 6.40 0.26 2.68
C LYS A 125 5.36 -0.86 2.85
N ALA A 126 4.72 -0.91 4.01
CA ALA A 126 3.69 -1.87 4.32
C ALA A 126 2.53 -1.77 3.32
N LEU A 127 2.08 -0.55 3.05
CA LEU A 127 1.01 -0.29 2.07
C LEU A 127 1.41 -0.69 0.65
N ALA A 128 2.65 -0.39 0.22
CA ALA A 128 3.14 -0.81 -1.09
C ALA A 128 3.12 -2.34 -1.25
N ILE A 129 3.57 -3.08 -0.23
CA ILE A 129 3.55 -4.55 -0.23
C ILE A 129 2.13 -5.10 -0.25
N SER A 130 1.18 -4.44 0.43
CA SER A 130 -0.21 -4.91 0.51
C SER A 130 -0.92 -4.98 -0.84
N PHE A 131 -0.51 -4.15 -1.81
CA PHE A 131 -1.11 -4.15 -3.16
C PHE A 131 -0.45 -5.13 -4.13
N ILE A 132 0.71 -5.73 -3.81
CA ILE A 132 1.38 -6.70 -4.69
C ILE A 132 0.48 -7.89 -5.04
N PRO A 133 -0.19 -8.57 -4.08
CA PRO A 133 -1.07 -9.69 -4.41
C PRO A 133 -2.23 -9.31 -5.34
N PHE A 134 -2.78 -8.09 -5.21
CA PHE A 134 -3.84 -7.60 -6.11
C PHE A 134 -3.32 -7.40 -7.54
N VAL A 135 -2.10 -6.83 -7.71
CA VAL A 135 -1.48 -6.67 -9.02
C VAL A 135 -1.28 -8.03 -9.68
N ILE A 136 -0.73 -9.01 -8.95
CA ILE A 136 -0.52 -10.37 -9.47
C ILE A 136 -1.86 -11.02 -9.84
N ALA A 137 -2.88 -10.88 -8.99
CA ALA A 137 -4.22 -11.41 -9.28
C ALA A 137 -4.82 -10.80 -10.56
N GLY A 138 -4.69 -9.48 -10.73
CA GLY A 138 -5.15 -8.78 -11.94
C GLY A 138 -4.44 -9.26 -13.20
N MET A 139 -3.10 -9.43 -13.15
CA MET A 139 -2.32 -9.98 -14.26
C MET A 139 -2.74 -11.40 -14.62
N LEU A 140 -2.96 -12.27 -13.63
CA LEU A 140 -3.46 -13.62 -13.88
C LEU A 140 -4.82 -13.62 -14.56
N LEU A 141 -5.71 -12.67 -14.23
CA LEU A 141 -6.98 -12.49 -14.92
C LEU A 141 -6.79 -12.08 -16.38
N LEU A 142 -5.83 -11.17 -16.67
CA LEU A 142 -5.48 -10.78 -18.03
C LEU A 142 -4.99 -11.99 -18.85
N PHE A 143 -4.08 -12.80 -18.33
CA PHE A 143 -3.60 -14.01 -19.00
C PHE A 143 -4.71 -15.06 -19.21
N ARG A 144 -5.75 -15.06 -18.37
CA ARG A 144 -6.95 -15.89 -18.53
C ARG A 144 -8.00 -15.27 -19.44
N LYS A 145 -7.66 -14.24 -20.22
CA LYS A 145 -8.55 -13.51 -21.14
C LYS A 145 -9.74 -12.82 -20.47
N GLN A 146 -9.69 -12.61 -19.17
CA GLN A 146 -10.68 -11.82 -18.43
C GLN A 146 -10.25 -10.34 -18.43
N TRP A 147 -10.23 -9.75 -19.64
CA TRP A 147 -9.61 -8.46 -19.90
C TRP A 147 -10.15 -7.33 -19.04
N PHE A 148 -11.47 -7.25 -18.88
CA PHE A 148 -12.13 -6.18 -18.15
C PHE A 148 -11.72 -6.16 -16.66
N TRP A 149 -11.93 -7.28 -15.96
CA TRP A 149 -11.59 -7.39 -14.54
C TRP A 149 -10.09 -7.36 -14.29
N GLY A 150 -9.32 -7.98 -15.15
CA GLY A 150 -7.87 -7.97 -15.06
C GLY A 150 -7.30 -6.57 -15.23
N PHE A 151 -7.80 -5.81 -16.21
CA PHE A 151 -7.35 -4.43 -16.44
C PHE A 151 -7.69 -3.51 -15.24
N ILE A 152 -8.94 -3.54 -14.77
CA ILE A 152 -9.37 -2.72 -13.63
C ILE A 152 -8.54 -3.05 -12.40
N LEU A 153 -8.42 -4.35 -12.06
CA LEU A 153 -7.72 -4.77 -10.85
C LEU A 153 -6.22 -4.41 -10.90
N THR A 154 -5.56 -4.67 -12.03
CA THR A 154 -4.13 -4.35 -12.19
C THR A 154 -3.90 -2.84 -12.14
N SER A 155 -4.65 -2.06 -12.92
CA SER A 155 -4.46 -0.60 -13.00
C SER A 155 -4.72 0.08 -11.67
N LEU A 156 -5.83 -0.27 -11.00
CA LEU A 156 -6.18 0.33 -9.72
C LEU A 156 -5.16 -0.03 -8.63
N SER A 157 -4.79 -1.31 -8.54
CA SER A 157 -3.85 -1.78 -7.51
C SER A 157 -2.46 -1.19 -7.72
N PHE A 158 -2.02 -1.08 -8.98
CA PHE A 158 -0.74 -0.47 -9.31
C PHE A 158 -0.75 1.04 -9.02
N ALA A 159 -1.84 1.75 -9.34
CA ALA A 159 -2.00 3.16 -9.01
C ALA A 159 -1.97 3.40 -7.49
N MET A 160 -2.64 2.53 -6.70
CA MET A 160 -2.58 2.58 -5.24
C MET A 160 -1.18 2.30 -4.69
N GLN A 161 -0.44 1.40 -5.33
CA GLN A 161 0.95 1.12 -4.97
C GLN A 161 1.86 2.32 -5.25
N ILE A 162 1.74 2.98 -6.42
CA ILE A 162 2.48 4.21 -6.73
C ILE A 162 2.15 5.30 -5.70
N ARG A 163 0.88 5.45 -5.35
CA ARG A 163 0.42 6.40 -4.34
C ARG A 163 1.02 6.16 -2.95
N SER A 164 1.41 4.92 -2.62
CA SER A 164 2.09 4.61 -1.35
C SER A 164 3.47 5.28 -1.22
N ASN A 165 4.01 5.80 -2.33
CA ASN A 165 5.25 6.56 -2.40
C ASN A 165 6.50 5.81 -1.87
N HIS A 166 6.58 4.50 -2.18
CA HIS A 166 7.73 3.66 -1.80
C HIS A 166 8.43 3.10 -3.04
N TYR A 167 9.38 3.84 -3.60
CA TYR A 167 10.01 3.60 -4.91
C TYR A 167 10.67 2.22 -5.09
N GLN A 168 11.28 1.66 -4.04
CA GLN A 168 11.94 0.34 -4.12
C GLN A 168 10.96 -0.77 -4.48
N HIS A 169 9.75 -0.75 -3.91
CA HIS A 169 8.72 -1.74 -4.24
C HIS A 169 8.04 -1.47 -5.57
N GLN A 170 7.98 -0.22 -6.00
CA GLN A 170 7.45 0.15 -7.31
C GLN A 170 8.33 -0.41 -8.43
N SER A 171 9.66 -0.27 -8.34
CA SER A 171 10.60 -0.85 -9.31
C SER A 171 10.50 -2.38 -9.38
N SER A 172 10.35 -3.05 -8.24
CA SER A 172 10.18 -4.50 -8.19
C SER A 172 8.91 -4.97 -8.90
N VAL A 173 7.79 -4.27 -8.70
CA VAL A 173 6.53 -4.59 -9.36
C VAL A 173 6.58 -4.28 -10.85
N LEU A 174 7.20 -3.17 -11.25
CA LEU A 174 7.46 -2.87 -12.67
C LEU A 174 8.26 -3.97 -13.35
N ASN A 175 9.28 -4.51 -12.69
CA ASN A 175 10.05 -5.64 -13.19
C ASN A 175 9.19 -6.91 -13.33
N ILE A 176 8.34 -7.21 -12.36
CA ILE A 176 7.39 -8.34 -12.45
C ILE A 176 6.44 -8.13 -13.62
N LEU A 177 5.87 -6.93 -13.78
CA LEU A 177 4.96 -6.60 -14.88
C LEU A 177 5.64 -6.74 -16.23
N SER A 178 6.82 -6.16 -16.42
CA SER A 178 7.56 -6.21 -17.69
C SER A 178 7.97 -7.63 -18.06
N THR A 179 8.47 -8.41 -17.09
CA THR A 179 8.84 -9.81 -17.30
C THR A 179 7.63 -10.66 -17.65
N SER A 180 6.50 -10.44 -16.99
CA SER A 180 5.27 -11.20 -17.25
C SER A 180 4.67 -10.87 -18.61
N ILE A 181 4.73 -9.59 -19.03
CA ILE A 181 4.33 -9.18 -20.39
C ILE A 181 5.24 -9.83 -21.43
N ALA A 182 6.56 -9.80 -21.23
CA ALA A 182 7.52 -10.41 -22.11
C ALA A 182 7.28 -11.91 -22.27
N LEU A 183 7.06 -12.64 -21.16
CA LEU A 183 6.73 -14.07 -21.18
C LEU A 183 5.38 -14.34 -21.83
N GLY A 184 4.38 -13.48 -21.60
CA GLY A 184 3.07 -13.58 -22.25
C GLY A 184 3.16 -13.41 -23.76
N VAL A 185 3.94 -12.44 -24.24
CA VAL A 185 4.21 -12.24 -25.67
C VAL A 185 4.96 -13.42 -26.25
N TYR A 186 5.98 -13.94 -25.56
CA TYR A 186 6.76 -15.09 -26.03
C TYR A 186 5.91 -16.36 -26.22
N ASN A 187 4.89 -16.57 -25.36
CA ASN A 187 3.99 -17.74 -25.48
C ASN A 187 2.85 -17.58 -26.52
N ILE A 188 2.72 -16.40 -27.14
CA ILE A 188 1.73 -16.10 -28.17
C ILE A 188 2.35 -16.21 -29.59
N ILE A 189 3.68 -16.10 -29.70
CA ILE A 189 4.45 -16.28 -30.93
C ILE A 189 4.85 -17.75 -31.06
#